data_f9a5863af30850796671755e01c9e219
#
_entry.id   f9a5863af30850796671755e01c9e219
#
_cell.length_a   1.000
_cell.length_b   1.000
_cell.length_c   1.000
_cell.angle_alpha   90.00
_cell.angle_beta   90.00
_cell.angle_gamma   90.00
#
_symmetry.space_group_name_H-M   'P 1'
#
loop_
_entity.id
_entity.type
_entity.pdbx_description
1 polymer ?
#
loop_
_entity_poly.entity_id
_entity_poly.type
_entity_poly.pdbx_seq_one_letter_code
_entity_poly.pdbx_strand_id
1 'polypeptide(L)'
;MYAKKLELLNEQIGILEWLDEKTAIIKGNTGKERISSRLLEEQIQKAVSEGARNLEIYADGQHGIGGRLWPRGETIKIMVHGPVGQRCGSMGMFGTEILINGCASDDVGWLNCGAKITILGDVGNGAFNAAAQGILYVQGSGGARCDTLTKHNPRFDPPQSWYLRDVGDSFAEFKAGGISVVCGVNPRNPDSVLGYRPCVGMVGGIIYFRGDIQGFSEKDVRLLDISESDWTWLKENMIPFLSAIDSLTLYNELTANPGEWKKLVPFTPEERRAKRHFSLSITEFRKRQWEKEVGGGGIFAEYIDHERWSVIPYIVTGELRRSKPVWLNEKYDPPCAYACPTHIPTHKRARLLREGRINEALELMLMYSPIPEVVCGEICPNLCMDACTRARHDAPINVKSLVKIEEEITLPKPQKPTGKKVAIIGGGPAGMSAAWQLALKGHETHLYESSDRLGGKIDQCIPKERLSIHVLYKELNRFKEIGVGLHLDTYVDGELFKDIYKNNDAIIIACGAHKPRRLEFPGSEHTITAYEFLKMINQGKKPDLTGKKILVIGAGNVGMDVASE
;
A
#
# COMPACT_ATOMS: atom_id res chain seq x y z
N MET A 1 -4.23 -38.07 -3.13
CA MET A 1 -4.40 -37.46 -4.48
C MET A 1 -3.64 -36.14 -4.59
N TYR A 2 -3.69 -35.24 -3.62
CA TYR A 2 -2.96 -33.96 -3.62
C TYR A 2 -1.43 -34.13 -3.55
N ALA A 3 -0.93 -34.98 -2.67
CA ALA A 3 0.51 -35.29 -2.56
C ALA A 3 1.10 -35.88 -3.86
N LYS A 4 0.40 -36.81 -4.50
CA LYS A 4 0.83 -37.41 -5.76
C LYS A 4 0.81 -36.45 -6.94
N LYS A 5 -0.07 -35.41 -6.90
CA LYS A 5 -0.11 -34.34 -7.89
C LYS A 5 1.02 -33.33 -7.68
N LEU A 6 1.45 -33.13 -6.41
CA LEU A 6 2.63 -32.32 -6.07
C LEU A 6 3.94 -33.03 -6.47
N GLU A 7 4.06 -34.34 -6.24
CA GLU A 7 5.22 -35.13 -6.71
C GLU A 7 5.39 -35.08 -8.23
N LEU A 8 4.32 -35.25 -8.98
CA LEU A 8 4.32 -35.15 -10.45
C LEU A 8 4.63 -33.73 -10.97
N LEU A 9 4.23 -32.67 -10.24
CA LEU A 9 4.59 -31.29 -10.55
C LEU A 9 6.07 -31.03 -10.25
N ASN A 10 6.62 -31.60 -9.19
CA ASN A 10 8.01 -31.42 -8.77
C ASN A 10 9.02 -32.07 -9.75
N GLU A 11 8.70 -33.22 -10.33
CA GLU A 11 9.55 -33.88 -11.32
C GLU A 11 9.54 -33.17 -12.69
N GLN A 12 8.48 -32.41 -13.00
CA GLN A 12 8.35 -31.72 -14.29
C GLN A 12 8.93 -30.29 -14.33
N ILE A 13 9.25 -29.65 -13.17
CA ILE A 13 9.52 -28.21 -13.14
C ILE A 13 10.99 -27.85 -12.80
N GLY A 14 11.84 -28.82 -12.42
CA GLY A 14 13.27 -28.56 -12.13
C GLY A 14 13.51 -27.50 -11.05
N ILE A 15 12.66 -27.47 -10.00
CA ILE A 15 12.72 -26.49 -8.89
C ILE A 15 13.87 -26.84 -7.93
N LEU A 16 14.06 -28.11 -7.63
CA LEU A 16 15.13 -28.63 -6.77
C LEU A 16 16.17 -29.37 -7.62
N GLU A 17 17.40 -28.95 -7.54
CA GLU A 17 18.55 -29.51 -8.25
C GLU A 17 19.68 -29.80 -7.25
N TRP A 18 20.21 -31.01 -7.28
CA TRP A 18 21.34 -31.43 -6.44
C TRP A 18 22.66 -31.22 -7.20
N LEU A 19 23.60 -30.51 -6.57
CA LEU A 19 24.94 -30.33 -7.09
C LEU A 19 25.89 -31.45 -6.60
N ASP A 20 25.70 -31.88 -5.36
CA ASP A 20 26.41 -32.97 -4.72
C ASP A 20 25.55 -33.58 -3.57
N GLU A 21 26.08 -34.53 -2.81
CA GLU A 21 25.36 -35.21 -1.72
C GLU A 21 24.89 -34.28 -0.58
N LYS A 22 25.45 -33.07 -0.45
CA LYS A 22 25.15 -32.11 0.62
C LYS A 22 24.72 -30.73 0.12
N THR A 23 24.76 -30.50 -1.17
CA THR A 23 24.50 -29.17 -1.77
C THR A 23 23.34 -29.22 -2.76
N ALA A 24 22.34 -28.37 -2.56
CA ALA A 24 21.19 -28.28 -3.43
C ALA A 24 20.85 -26.83 -3.81
N ILE A 25 20.35 -26.64 -5.03
CA ILE A 25 19.81 -25.38 -5.55
C ILE A 25 18.30 -25.47 -5.58
N ILE A 26 17.62 -24.41 -5.12
CA ILE A 26 16.16 -24.32 -5.13
C ILE A 26 15.75 -23.02 -5.81
N LYS A 27 14.92 -23.12 -6.86
CA LYS A 27 14.46 -21.97 -7.65
C LYS A 27 13.06 -21.52 -7.21
N GLY A 28 12.90 -20.24 -6.89
CA GLY A 28 11.65 -19.60 -6.50
C GLY A 28 10.68 -19.36 -7.65
N ASN A 29 11.12 -19.56 -8.89
CA ASN A 29 10.27 -19.51 -10.08
C ASN A 29 10.70 -20.58 -11.10
N THR A 30 9.79 -20.87 -12.02
CA THR A 30 9.99 -21.88 -13.10
C THR A 30 10.51 -21.25 -14.39
N GLY A 31 10.88 -19.97 -14.39
CA GLY A 31 11.15 -19.18 -15.58
C GLY A 31 9.87 -18.65 -16.27
N LYS A 32 8.69 -19.17 -15.90
CA LYS A 32 7.38 -18.71 -16.39
C LYS A 32 6.51 -18.15 -15.27
N GLU A 33 6.56 -18.77 -14.11
CA GLU A 33 5.71 -18.43 -12.96
C GLU A 33 6.48 -18.54 -11.64
N ARG A 34 6.16 -17.64 -10.71
CA ARG A 34 6.62 -17.67 -9.34
C ARG A 34 5.96 -18.85 -8.60
N ILE A 35 6.73 -19.67 -7.90
CA ILE A 35 6.17 -20.71 -7.04
C ILE A 35 5.63 -20.12 -5.74
N SER A 36 4.68 -20.79 -5.11
CA SER A 36 4.15 -20.36 -3.81
C SER A 36 5.21 -20.46 -2.70
N SER A 37 5.11 -19.61 -1.69
CA SER A 37 5.99 -19.66 -0.50
C SER A 37 5.94 -21.01 0.19
N ARG A 38 4.76 -21.64 0.22
CA ARG A 38 4.56 -22.95 0.80
C ARG A 38 5.33 -24.04 0.04
N LEU A 39 5.27 -24.01 -1.30
CA LEU A 39 5.99 -24.97 -2.12
C LEU A 39 7.51 -24.82 -1.95
N LEU A 40 8.01 -23.56 -1.91
CA LEU A 40 9.43 -23.32 -1.65
C LEU A 40 9.85 -23.88 -0.27
N GLU A 41 9.05 -23.63 0.77
CA GLU A 41 9.31 -24.16 2.13
C GLU A 41 9.32 -25.69 2.12
N GLU A 42 8.36 -26.33 1.46
CA GLU A 42 8.30 -27.81 1.32
C GLU A 42 9.55 -28.36 0.62
N GLN A 43 10.07 -27.67 -0.43
CA GLN A 43 11.32 -28.07 -1.09
C GLN A 43 12.55 -27.90 -0.19
N ILE A 44 12.63 -26.82 0.58
CA ILE A 44 13.71 -26.61 1.56
C ILE A 44 13.70 -27.72 2.61
N GLN A 45 12.53 -28.01 3.19
CA GLN A 45 12.38 -29.08 4.19
C GLN A 45 12.73 -30.46 3.62
N LYS A 46 12.31 -30.73 2.39
CA LYS A 46 12.63 -31.98 1.67
C LYS A 46 14.13 -32.11 1.49
N ALA A 47 14.80 -31.12 0.90
CA ALA A 47 16.24 -31.14 0.67
C ALA A 47 17.03 -31.36 1.97
N VAL A 48 16.68 -30.64 3.06
CA VAL A 48 17.32 -30.79 4.38
C VAL A 48 17.10 -32.20 4.94
N SER A 49 15.88 -32.77 4.81
CA SER A 49 15.56 -34.11 5.29
C SER A 49 16.30 -35.22 4.50
N GLU A 50 16.58 -34.98 3.24
CA GLU A 50 17.33 -35.86 2.34
C GLU A 50 18.87 -35.71 2.47
N GLY A 51 19.36 -34.76 3.30
CA GLY A 51 20.77 -34.64 3.65
C GLY A 51 21.45 -33.35 3.23
N ALA A 52 20.75 -32.41 2.57
CA ALA A 52 21.32 -31.11 2.23
C ALA A 52 21.79 -30.34 3.47
N ARG A 53 22.97 -29.76 3.36
CA ARG A 53 23.58 -28.89 4.38
C ARG A 53 23.95 -27.53 3.82
N ASN A 54 24.10 -27.43 2.50
CA ASN A 54 24.30 -26.19 1.79
C ASN A 54 23.15 -25.99 0.79
N LEU A 55 22.41 -24.92 0.94
CA LEU A 55 21.29 -24.58 0.09
C LEU A 55 21.55 -23.25 -0.60
N GLU A 56 21.40 -23.22 -1.90
CA GLU A 56 21.42 -22.00 -2.71
C GLU A 56 19.99 -21.76 -3.23
N ILE A 57 19.37 -20.67 -2.80
CA ILE A 57 17.96 -20.38 -3.07
C ILE A 57 17.85 -19.13 -3.93
N TYR A 58 17.27 -19.26 -5.09
CA TYR A 58 16.92 -18.15 -5.97
C TYR A 58 15.48 -17.74 -5.70
N ALA A 59 15.30 -16.80 -4.79
CA ALA A 59 14.00 -16.33 -4.34
C ALA A 59 13.37 -15.33 -5.32
N ASP A 60 12.04 -15.29 -5.31
CA ASP A 60 11.19 -14.36 -6.06
C ASP A 60 10.05 -13.85 -5.16
N GLY A 61 10.43 -13.25 -4.01
CA GLY A 61 9.50 -12.68 -3.03
C GLY A 61 8.78 -13.71 -2.14
N GLN A 62 9.25 -14.96 -2.04
CA GLN A 62 8.65 -15.93 -1.15
C GLN A 62 8.91 -15.60 0.32
N HIS A 63 7.92 -15.93 1.17
CA HIS A 63 7.95 -15.74 2.61
C HIS A 63 8.51 -16.96 3.34
N GLY A 64 9.05 -16.76 4.56
CA GLY A 64 9.41 -17.83 5.49
C GLY A 64 10.65 -18.63 5.12
N ILE A 65 11.48 -18.20 4.18
CA ILE A 65 12.69 -18.91 3.71
C ILE A 65 13.60 -19.22 4.90
N GLY A 66 14.02 -20.49 5.04
CA GLY A 66 14.97 -20.94 6.06
C GLY A 66 14.44 -20.90 7.48
N GLY A 67 13.14 -20.67 7.68
CA GLY A 67 12.49 -20.74 9.00
C GLY A 67 12.24 -22.18 9.45
N ARG A 68 12.20 -22.39 10.77
CA ARG A 68 11.79 -23.68 11.39
C ARG A 68 12.60 -24.91 10.94
N LEU A 69 13.85 -24.72 10.55
CA LEU A 69 14.74 -25.82 10.21
C LEU A 69 15.34 -26.44 11.50
N TRP A 70 15.49 -27.77 11.47
CA TRP A 70 16.04 -28.53 12.60
C TRP A 70 17.38 -29.18 12.20
N PRO A 71 18.53 -28.57 12.52
CA PRO A 71 19.85 -28.99 12.00
C PRO A 71 20.37 -30.34 12.47
N ARG A 72 19.82 -30.97 13.49
CA ARG A 72 20.22 -32.30 14.02
C ARG A 72 21.73 -32.52 14.20
N GLY A 73 22.43 -31.44 14.63
CA GLY A 73 23.87 -31.51 14.93
C GLY A 73 24.83 -31.10 13.83
N GLU A 74 24.39 -30.99 12.57
CA GLU A 74 25.19 -30.42 11.47
C GLU A 74 24.65 -29.03 11.07
N THR A 75 25.54 -28.09 10.80
CA THR A 75 25.15 -26.73 10.35
C THR A 75 24.48 -26.77 8.98
N ILE A 76 23.34 -26.13 8.85
CA ILE A 76 22.67 -25.87 7.58
C ILE A 76 23.00 -24.44 7.14
N LYS A 77 23.63 -24.30 6.00
CA LYS A 77 23.97 -23.01 5.38
C LYS A 77 23.03 -22.74 4.23
N ILE A 78 22.43 -21.56 4.22
CA ILE A 78 21.47 -21.11 3.20
C ILE A 78 21.98 -19.81 2.63
N MET A 79 22.23 -19.79 1.32
CA MET A 79 22.49 -18.57 0.57
C MET A 79 21.24 -18.23 -0.24
N VAL A 80 20.73 -17.00 -0.07
CA VAL A 80 19.50 -16.56 -0.75
C VAL A 80 19.82 -15.44 -1.71
N HIS A 81 19.47 -15.60 -2.97
CA HIS A 81 19.57 -14.60 -4.04
C HIS A 81 18.17 -14.11 -4.43
N GLY A 82 18.08 -12.85 -4.86
CA GLY A 82 16.84 -12.24 -5.30
C GLY A 82 15.97 -11.66 -4.16
N PRO A 83 14.78 -11.17 -4.48
CA PRO A 83 13.90 -10.52 -3.52
C PRO A 83 13.37 -11.53 -2.50
N VAL A 84 13.55 -11.22 -1.22
CA VAL A 84 13.10 -12.05 -0.10
C VAL A 84 11.85 -11.44 0.52
N GLY A 85 10.81 -12.25 0.66
CA GLY A 85 9.56 -11.87 1.33
C GLY A 85 9.70 -11.81 2.85
N GLN A 86 8.56 -11.71 3.54
CA GLN A 86 8.51 -11.60 5.00
C GLN A 86 8.94 -12.88 5.71
N ARG A 87 9.38 -12.74 6.97
CA ARG A 87 9.65 -13.84 7.91
C ARG A 87 10.76 -14.81 7.50
N CYS A 88 11.73 -14.34 6.73
CA CYS A 88 12.93 -15.13 6.46
C CYS A 88 13.65 -15.46 7.77
N GLY A 89 14.05 -16.70 7.97
CA GLY A 89 14.72 -17.19 9.18
C GLY A 89 13.87 -17.14 10.46
N SER A 90 12.55 -17.00 10.35
CA SER A 90 11.65 -16.98 11.52
C SER A 90 11.69 -18.32 12.29
N MET A 91 11.70 -18.24 13.63
CA MET A 91 11.90 -19.40 14.51
C MET A 91 13.15 -20.21 14.14
N GLY A 92 14.20 -19.50 13.67
CA GLY A 92 15.47 -20.11 13.28
C GLY A 92 16.17 -20.78 14.47
N MET A 93 16.60 -22.01 14.26
CA MET A 93 17.23 -22.83 15.32
C MET A 93 18.75 -22.78 15.24
N PHE A 94 19.38 -23.15 16.35
CA PHE A 94 20.82 -23.31 16.45
C PHE A 94 21.37 -24.20 15.33
N GLY A 95 22.48 -23.81 14.72
CA GLY A 95 23.06 -24.50 13.58
C GLY A 95 22.45 -24.14 12.22
N THR A 96 21.54 -23.15 12.16
CA THR A 96 21.08 -22.58 10.88
C THR A 96 21.80 -21.26 10.62
N GLU A 97 22.46 -21.15 9.46
CA GLU A 97 23.11 -19.94 8.98
C GLU A 97 22.46 -19.50 7.67
N ILE A 98 21.97 -18.27 7.63
CA ILE A 98 21.30 -17.72 6.45
C ILE A 98 22.07 -16.47 5.99
N LEU A 99 22.48 -16.46 4.74
CA LEU A 99 23.06 -15.29 4.07
C LEU A 99 22.10 -14.83 2.98
N ILE A 100 21.61 -13.60 3.09
CA ILE A 100 20.75 -12.96 2.07
C ILE A 100 21.59 -11.98 1.27
N ASN A 101 21.76 -12.27 -0.01
CA ASN A 101 22.48 -11.41 -0.95
C ASN A 101 21.53 -10.33 -1.49
N GLY A 102 21.35 -9.26 -0.70
CA GLY A 102 20.45 -8.14 -0.98
C GLY A 102 19.57 -7.77 0.21
N CYS A 103 18.47 -7.07 -0.07
CA CYS A 103 17.52 -6.64 0.95
C CYS A 103 16.52 -7.74 1.31
N ALA A 104 16.03 -7.70 2.56
CA ALA A 104 14.96 -8.56 3.03
C ALA A 104 13.76 -7.76 3.52
N SER A 105 12.55 -8.34 3.42
CA SER A 105 11.31 -7.70 3.85
C SER A 105 11.13 -7.76 5.39
N ASP A 106 9.91 -7.66 5.88
CA ASP A 106 9.56 -7.55 7.29
C ASP A 106 9.76 -8.86 8.07
N ASP A 107 9.85 -8.75 9.40
CA ASP A 107 9.87 -9.85 10.37
C ASP A 107 11.03 -10.86 10.17
N VAL A 108 12.16 -10.47 9.60
CA VAL A 108 13.33 -11.34 9.48
C VAL A 108 13.80 -11.79 10.87
N GLY A 109 14.00 -13.08 11.05
CA GLY A 109 14.41 -13.65 12.33
C GLY A 109 13.37 -13.50 13.46
N TRP A 110 12.10 -13.33 13.12
CA TRP A 110 11.02 -13.32 14.11
C TRP A 110 11.03 -14.58 14.97
N LEU A 111 11.01 -14.41 16.32
CA LEU A 111 11.14 -15.51 17.29
C LEU A 111 12.44 -16.33 17.10
N ASN A 112 13.55 -15.71 16.72
CA ASN A 112 14.81 -16.44 16.51
C ASN A 112 15.25 -17.16 17.78
N CYS A 113 15.59 -18.44 17.64
CA CYS A 113 15.98 -19.36 18.71
C CYS A 113 17.42 -19.84 18.56
N GLY A 114 18.26 -19.13 17.80
CA GLY A 114 19.70 -19.45 17.71
C GLY A 114 20.29 -19.42 16.31
N ALA A 115 19.50 -19.16 15.25
CA ALA A 115 20.05 -19.02 13.92
C ALA A 115 20.92 -17.75 13.78
N LYS A 116 21.93 -17.84 12.90
CA LYS A 116 22.72 -16.69 12.44
C LYS A 116 22.17 -16.24 11.09
N ILE A 117 21.76 -14.98 11.01
CA ILE A 117 21.19 -14.39 9.79
C ILE A 117 22.04 -13.18 9.39
N THR A 118 22.50 -13.15 8.15
CA THR A 118 23.29 -12.04 7.58
C THR A 118 22.57 -11.49 6.36
N ILE A 119 22.43 -10.17 6.28
CA ILE A 119 21.71 -9.46 5.21
C ILE A 119 22.68 -8.46 4.58
N LEU A 120 23.00 -8.64 3.29
CA LEU A 120 23.87 -7.75 2.52
C LEU A 120 23.06 -6.60 1.90
N GLY A 121 22.23 -5.95 2.68
CA GLY A 121 21.36 -4.85 2.30
C GLY A 121 20.53 -4.39 3.47
N ASP A 122 19.40 -3.81 3.17
CA ASP A 122 18.44 -3.33 4.16
C ASP A 122 17.47 -4.42 4.60
N VAL A 123 16.93 -4.27 5.82
CA VAL A 123 15.87 -5.12 6.33
C VAL A 123 14.60 -4.31 6.64
N GLY A 124 13.44 -4.93 6.45
CA GLY A 124 12.14 -4.33 6.71
C GLY A 124 11.82 -4.12 8.19
N ASN A 125 10.53 -3.90 8.48
CA ASN A 125 10.03 -3.69 9.83
C ASN A 125 10.05 -4.99 10.65
N GLY A 126 10.14 -4.85 11.98
CA GLY A 126 10.01 -5.98 12.89
C GLY A 126 11.14 -7.00 12.80
N ALA A 127 12.28 -6.68 12.18
CA ALA A 127 13.40 -7.60 12.15
C ALA A 127 13.86 -7.92 13.57
N PHE A 128 14.15 -9.21 13.79
CA PHE A 128 14.58 -9.77 15.07
C PHE A 128 13.57 -9.60 16.22
N ASN A 129 12.32 -9.34 15.89
CA ASN A 129 11.24 -9.21 16.87
C ASN A 129 11.10 -10.51 17.68
N ALA A 130 11.03 -10.36 19.01
CA ALA A 130 10.90 -11.43 19.97
C ALA A 130 11.98 -12.54 19.90
N ALA A 131 13.13 -12.24 19.33
CA ALA A 131 14.27 -13.15 19.33
C ALA A 131 14.73 -13.45 20.76
N ALA A 132 15.02 -14.72 21.02
CA ALA A 132 15.49 -15.21 22.33
C ALA A 132 16.96 -15.59 22.32
N GLN A 133 17.52 -15.90 21.14
CA GLN A 133 18.91 -16.29 20.91
C GLN A 133 19.30 -16.00 19.45
N GLY A 134 20.58 -16.22 19.11
CA GLY A 134 21.12 -16.09 17.77
C GLY A 134 21.57 -14.70 17.41
N ILE A 135 21.92 -14.52 16.15
CA ILE A 135 22.58 -13.31 15.67
C ILE A 135 21.91 -12.82 14.39
N LEU A 136 21.70 -11.50 14.31
CA LEU A 136 21.28 -10.81 13.10
C LEU A 136 22.34 -9.77 12.71
N TYR A 137 22.88 -9.86 11.50
CA TYR A 137 23.80 -8.90 10.90
C TYR A 137 23.14 -8.23 9.70
N VAL A 138 23.14 -6.91 9.66
CA VAL A 138 22.54 -6.10 8.60
C VAL A 138 23.54 -5.09 8.06
N GLN A 139 23.92 -5.20 6.79
CA GLN A 139 24.83 -4.26 6.13
C GLN A 139 24.17 -2.89 5.89
N GLY A 140 22.87 -2.84 5.79
CA GLY A 140 22.09 -1.63 5.56
C GLY A 140 21.43 -1.09 6.82
N SER A 141 20.23 -0.58 6.62
CA SER A 141 19.35 -0.05 7.66
C SER A 141 18.26 -1.04 8.05
N GLY A 142 17.78 -0.94 9.29
CA GLY A 142 16.56 -1.59 9.73
C GLY A 142 15.32 -0.73 9.52
N GLY A 143 14.15 -1.37 9.35
CA GLY A 143 12.84 -0.70 9.35
C GLY A 143 12.37 -0.35 10.76
N ALA A 144 11.10 0.03 10.88
CA ALA A 144 10.47 0.30 12.18
C ALA A 144 10.32 -0.98 13.02
N ARG A 145 10.28 -0.82 14.36
CA ARG A 145 10.05 -1.91 15.31
C ARG A 145 11.03 -3.08 15.23
N CYS A 146 12.24 -2.84 14.73
CA CYS A 146 13.30 -3.84 14.86
C CYS A 146 13.64 -4.06 16.34
N ASP A 147 14.05 -5.29 16.70
CA ASP A 147 14.45 -5.71 18.04
C ASP A 147 13.38 -5.58 19.13
N THR A 148 12.12 -5.36 18.77
CA THR A 148 11.04 -5.30 19.75
C THR A 148 10.86 -6.64 20.44
N LEU A 149 10.50 -6.64 21.74
CA LEU A 149 10.21 -7.84 22.53
C LEU A 149 11.36 -8.86 22.61
N THR A 150 12.58 -8.54 22.16
CA THR A 150 13.72 -9.45 22.32
C THR A 150 13.94 -9.81 23.79
N LYS A 151 14.33 -11.05 24.04
CA LYS A 151 14.48 -11.63 25.37
C LYS A 151 15.87 -12.22 25.54
N HIS A 152 16.26 -12.49 26.76
CA HIS A 152 17.49 -13.21 27.06
C HIS A 152 17.25 -14.25 28.15
N ASN A 153 17.61 -15.49 27.86
CA ASN A 153 17.70 -16.53 28.87
C ASN A 153 19.16 -16.58 29.37
N PRO A 154 19.43 -16.26 30.65
CA PRO A 154 20.79 -16.22 31.19
C PRO A 154 21.61 -17.51 31.10
N ARG A 155 20.99 -18.63 30.72
CA ARG A 155 21.69 -19.91 30.50
C ARG A 155 22.39 -19.99 29.14
N PHE A 156 22.14 -19.03 28.26
CA PHE A 156 22.65 -19.00 26.89
C PHE A 156 23.21 -17.61 26.59
N ASP A 157 23.96 -17.49 25.51
CA ASP A 157 24.44 -16.19 25.04
C ASP A 157 23.25 -15.29 24.67
N PRO A 158 23.37 -13.98 24.93
CA PRO A 158 22.32 -13.03 24.57
C PRO A 158 22.13 -12.96 23.05
N PRO A 159 20.88 -12.82 22.57
CA PRO A 159 20.64 -12.52 21.16
C PRO A 159 21.34 -11.21 20.79
N GLN A 160 21.94 -11.15 19.60
CA GLN A 160 22.64 -9.98 19.11
C GLN A 160 22.08 -9.53 17.77
N SER A 161 21.89 -8.23 17.60
CA SER A 161 21.53 -7.59 16.34
C SER A 161 22.49 -6.44 16.04
N TRP A 162 22.98 -6.38 14.80
CA TRP A 162 23.94 -5.37 14.34
C TRP A 162 23.43 -4.73 13.06
N TYR A 163 23.37 -3.42 13.03
CA TYR A 163 22.97 -2.61 11.87
C TYR A 163 24.13 -1.66 11.52
N LEU A 164 24.62 -1.73 10.29
CA LEU A 164 25.73 -0.87 9.88
C LEU A 164 25.32 0.60 9.78
N ARG A 165 24.07 0.86 9.38
CA ARG A 165 23.60 2.23 9.16
C ARG A 165 22.73 2.73 10.31
N ASP A 166 21.44 2.67 10.17
CA ASP A 166 20.45 3.16 11.11
C ASP A 166 19.24 2.22 11.22
N VAL A 167 18.33 2.53 12.12
CA VAL A 167 17.07 1.80 12.29
C VAL A 167 15.88 2.76 12.31
N GLY A 168 14.70 2.24 12.02
CA GLY A 168 13.46 3.01 11.98
C GLY A 168 12.79 3.19 13.34
N ASP A 169 11.58 3.76 13.32
CA ASP A 169 10.81 4.16 14.47
C ASP A 169 10.46 3.01 15.43
N SER A 170 10.27 3.32 16.70
CA SER A 170 9.93 2.36 17.77
C SER A 170 10.95 1.21 17.90
N PHE A 171 12.21 1.48 17.60
CA PHE A 171 13.29 0.51 17.77
C PHE A 171 13.38 0.00 19.20
N ALA A 172 13.54 -1.30 19.38
CA ALA A 172 13.67 -1.96 20.69
C ALA A 172 12.51 -1.68 21.68
N GLU A 173 11.31 -1.40 21.17
CA GLU A 173 10.10 -1.25 21.99
C GLU A 173 9.83 -2.55 22.77
N PHE A 174 9.62 -2.44 24.10
CA PHE A 174 9.43 -3.57 25.02
C PHE A 174 10.57 -4.61 25.03
N LYS A 175 11.78 -4.22 24.63
CA LYS A 175 12.97 -5.08 24.72
C LYS A 175 13.21 -5.53 26.17
N ALA A 176 13.37 -6.83 26.36
CA ALA A 176 13.58 -7.46 27.67
C ALA A 176 14.94 -8.13 27.83
N GLY A 177 15.79 -8.10 26.79
CA GLY A 177 17.12 -8.69 26.82
C GLY A 177 17.84 -8.59 25.48
N GLY A 178 19.08 -9.09 25.42
CA GLY A 178 19.92 -9.07 24.23
C GLY A 178 20.69 -7.77 24.03
N ILE A 179 21.53 -7.78 23.02
CA ILE A 179 22.42 -6.66 22.68
C ILE A 179 22.09 -6.21 21.26
N SER A 180 21.89 -4.91 21.09
CA SER A 180 21.70 -4.30 19.78
C SER A 180 22.81 -3.27 19.52
N VAL A 181 23.35 -3.25 18.30
CA VAL A 181 24.41 -2.32 17.89
C VAL A 181 23.98 -1.62 16.60
N VAL A 182 24.03 -0.29 16.60
CA VAL A 182 23.74 0.56 15.44
C VAL A 182 24.96 1.42 15.16
N CYS A 183 25.67 1.15 14.06
CA CYS A 183 26.98 1.76 13.78
C CYS A 183 26.90 3.18 13.22
N GLY A 184 25.76 3.63 12.71
CA GLY A 184 25.55 4.99 12.21
C GLY A 184 26.44 5.36 11.00
N VAL A 185 26.80 4.40 10.15
CA VAL A 185 27.56 4.66 8.93
C VAL A 185 26.62 5.13 7.83
N ASN A 186 26.79 6.35 7.36
CA ASN A 186 25.93 6.97 6.35
C ASN A 186 24.43 6.77 6.63
N PRO A 187 23.93 7.19 7.79
CA PRO A 187 22.54 6.95 8.19
C PRO A 187 21.57 7.67 7.24
N ARG A 188 20.39 7.12 7.05
CA ARG A 188 19.30 7.76 6.29
C ARG A 188 18.71 8.94 7.04
N ASN A 189 18.65 8.80 8.37
CA ASN A 189 18.23 9.85 9.28
C ASN A 189 19.42 10.24 10.17
N PRO A 190 20.22 11.25 9.77
CA PRO A 190 21.35 11.69 10.56
C PRO A 190 20.95 12.33 11.90
N ASP A 191 19.73 12.88 12.01
CA ASP A 191 19.24 13.48 13.25
C ASP A 191 18.86 12.45 14.31
N SER A 192 18.63 11.19 13.92
CA SER A 192 18.33 10.11 14.85
C SER A 192 18.60 8.73 14.25
N VAL A 193 19.75 8.12 14.57
CA VAL A 193 20.12 6.78 14.06
C VAL A 193 19.24 5.65 14.61
N LEU A 194 18.44 5.92 15.67
CA LEU A 194 17.52 4.97 16.29
C LEU A 194 16.05 5.24 15.94
N GLY A 195 15.78 6.13 14.97
CA GLY A 195 14.41 6.51 14.57
C GLY A 195 13.68 7.33 15.64
N TYR A 196 12.36 7.38 15.54
CA TYR A 196 11.48 8.10 16.45
C TYR A 196 10.98 7.20 17.58
N ARG A 197 10.99 7.68 18.83
CA ARG A 197 10.54 6.97 20.05
C ARG A 197 11.19 5.59 20.29
N PRO A 198 12.52 5.44 20.21
CA PRO A 198 13.14 4.18 20.55
C PRO A 198 13.00 3.85 22.04
N CYS A 199 13.09 2.56 22.36
CA CYS A 199 13.17 2.01 23.72
C CYS A 199 11.93 2.22 24.61
N VAL A 200 10.76 2.52 24.04
CA VAL A 200 9.52 2.63 24.84
C VAL A 200 9.23 1.29 25.52
N GLY A 201 9.08 1.30 26.85
CA GLY A 201 8.81 0.10 27.64
C GLY A 201 9.97 -0.90 27.72
N MET A 202 11.19 -0.54 27.32
CA MET A 202 12.36 -1.39 27.44
C MET A 202 12.66 -1.74 28.90
N VAL A 203 12.80 -3.02 29.21
CA VAL A 203 12.99 -3.53 30.57
C VAL A 203 14.29 -4.31 30.78
N GLY A 204 15.00 -4.66 29.70
CA GLY A 204 16.25 -5.40 29.74
C GLY A 204 17.06 -5.25 28.45
N GLY A 205 18.31 -5.69 28.47
CA GLY A 205 19.24 -5.60 27.34
C GLY A 205 20.02 -4.28 27.29
N ILE A 206 20.86 -4.17 26.26
CA ILE A 206 21.74 -3.01 26.02
C ILE A 206 21.63 -2.62 24.55
N ILE A 207 21.65 -1.33 24.27
CA ILE A 207 21.77 -0.81 22.91
C ILE A 207 23.02 0.06 22.83
N TYR A 208 23.95 -0.31 21.98
CA TYR A 208 25.10 0.52 21.61
C TYR A 208 24.80 1.22 20.30
N PHE A 209 25.15 2.48 20.18
CA PHE A 209 24.96 3.23 18.94
C PHE A 209 26.01 4.32 18.77
N ARG A 210 26.25 4.70 17.52
CA ARG A 210 27.12 5.81 17.11
C ARG A 210 26.28 6.79 16.28
N GLY A 211 26.30 8.06 16.66
CA GLY A 211 25.54 9.15 16.04
C GLY A 211 24.47 9.76 16.96
N ASP A 212 23.69 10.67 16.40
CA ASP A 212 22.67 11.41 17.15
C ASP A 212 21.39 10.59 17.33
N ILE A 213 20.66 10.86 18.41
CA ILE A 213 19.35 10.29 18.70
C ILE A 213 18.41 11.34 19.24
N GLN A 214 17.13 11.20 18.91
CA GLN A 214 16.05 12.08 19.40
C GLN A 214 14.88 11.26 19.95
N GLY A 215 14.17 11.83 20.93
CA GLY A 215 12.88 11.32 21.39
C GLY A 215 12.87 9.92 21.98
N PHE A 216 13.99 9.44 22.52
CA PHE A 216 14.01 8.16 23.26
C PHE A 216 13.23 8.25 24.57
N SER A 217 12.79 7.11 25.09
CA SER A 217 11.97 7.05 26.31
C SER A 217 12.78 7.27 27.58
N GLU A 218 13.01 8.52 27.98
CA GLU A 218 13.75 8.90 29.20
C GLU A 218 13.16 8.32 30.50
N LYS A 219 11.91 7.92 30.48
CA LYS A 219 11.25 7.24 31.61
C LYS A 219 11.62 5.76 31.72
N ASP A 220 12.00 5.13 30.62
CA ASP A 220 12.27 3.71 30.55
C ASP A 220 13.78 3.40 30.53
N VAL A 221 14.60 4.26 29.92
CA VAL A 221 16.03 4.04 29.71
C VAL A 221 16.89 5.26 30.09
N ARG A 222 18.17 4.99 30.33
CA ARG A 222 19.22 5.99 30.53
C ARG A 222 20.17 6.00 29.36
N LEU A 223 20.54 7.20 28.92
CA LEU A 223 21.62 7.44 27.99
C LEU A 223 22.93 7.55 28.79
N LEU A 224 23.93 6.74 28.47
CA LEU A 224 25.22 6.66 29.13
C LEU A 224 26.34 6.63 28.10
N ASP A 225 27.50 7.12 28.51
CA ASP A 225 28.75 6.87 27.79
C ASP A 225 29.16 5.40 27.95
N ILE A 226 29.92 4.88 27.02
CA ILE A 226 30.42 3.51 27.08
C ILE A 226 31.59 3.41 28.05
N SER A 227 31.67 2.28 28.77
CA SER A 227 32.83 1.96 29.64
C SER A 227 33.98 1.30 28.86
N GLU A 228 35.15 1.14 29.49
CA GLU A 228 36.24 0.40 28.89
C GLU A 228 35.86 -1.05 28.55
N SER A 229 35.06 -1.70 29.38
CA SER A 229 34.57 -3.06 29.12
C SER A 229 33.60 -3.10 27.94
N ASP A 230 32.71 -2.11 27.81
CA ASP A 230 31.85 -1.99 26.63
C ASP A 230 32.67 -1.81 25.34
N TRP A 231 33.68 -0.96 25.42
CA TRP A 231 34.54 -0.66 24.28
C TRP A 231 35.35 -1.88 23.83
N THR A 232 35.88 -2.64 24.78
CA THR A 232 36.59 -3.90 24.49
C THR A 232 35.64 -4.89 23.81
N TRP A 233 34.46 -5.07 24.38
CA TRP A 233 33.42 -5.96 23.81
C TRP A 233 33.01 -5.54 22.39
N LEU A 234 32.75 -4.24 22.16
CA LEU A 234 32.42 -3.71 20.85
C LEU A 234 33.48 -4.02 19.81
N LYS A 235 34.77 -3.75 20.11
CA LYS A 235 35.88 -4.00 19.20
C LYS A 235 36.02 -5.49 18.82
N GLU A 236 35.91 -6.38 19.80
CA GLU A 236 35.99 -7.82 19.57
C GLU A 236 34.83 -8.36 18.72
N ASN A 237 33.62 -7.91 19.00
CA ASN A 237 32.42 -8.41 18.31
C ASN A 237 32.13 -7.68 16.97
N MET A 238 32.74 -6.53 16.72
CA MET A 238 32.66 -5.81 15.45
C MET A 238 33.39 -6.53 14.31
N ILE A 239 34.47 -7.23 14.61
CA ILE A 239 35.26 -7.97 13.60
C ILE A 239 34.40 -9.05 12.90
N PRO A 240 33.76 -9.99 13.63
CA PRO A 240 32.89 -10.98 12.99
C PRO A 240 31.66 -10.37 12.29
N PHE A 241 31.12 -9.25 12.79
CA PHE A 241 30.07 -8.52 12.12
C PHE A 241 30.52 -7.97 10.77
N LEU A 242 31.58 -7.14 10.77
CA LEU A 242 32.08 -6.49 9.55
C LEU A 242 32.61 -7.50 8.53
N SER A 243 33.20 -8.59 8.98
CA SER A 243 33.62 -9.68 8.11
C SER A 243 32.43 -10.37 7.43
N ALA A 244 31.33 -10.60 8.17
CA ALA A 244 30.16 -11.26 7.64
C ALA A 244 29.40 -10.41 6.58
N ILE A 245 29.55 -9.08 6.63
CA ILE A 245 28.92 -8.15 5.69
C ILE A 245 29.92 -7.56 4.67
N ASP A 246 31.10 -8.15 4.53
CA ASP A 246 32.16 -7.70 3.61
C ASP A 246 32.51 -6.21 3.75
N SER A 247 32.63 -5.72 4.99
CA SER A 247 32.85 -4.30 5.30
C SER A 247 34.02 -4.10 6.31
N LEU A 248 34.95 -5.03 6.37
CA LEU A 248 36.03 -5.02 7.35
C LEU A 248 36.93 -3.77 7.25
N THR A 249 36.98 -3.12 6.09
CA THR A 249 37.69 -1.86 5.88
C THR A 249 37.22 -0.73 6.79
N LEU A 250 35.97 -0.78 7.27
CA LEU A 250 35.40 0.21 8.18
C LEU A 250 35.82 0.04 9.64
N TYR A 251 36.53 -1.06 9.98
CA TYR A 251 36.90 -1.35 11.37
C TYR A 251 37.72 -0.22 12.02
N ASN A 252 38.71 0.30 11.34
CA ASN A 252 39.53 1.37 11.88
C ASN A 252 38.78 2.67 12.09
N GLU A 253 37.86 3.02 11.20
CA GLU A 253 36.98 4.18 11.34
C GLU A 253 36.05 4.02 12.56
N LEU A 254 35.38 2.91 12.67
CA LEU A 254 34.37 2.65 13.72
C LEU A 254 35.03 2.47 15.11
N THR A 255 36.32 2.15 15.15
CA THR A 255 37.08 1.97 16.39
C THR A 255 38.09 3.09 16.66
N ALA A 256 38.04 4.20 15.92
CA ALA A 256 38.98 5.31 16.10
C ALA A 256 38.73 6.09 17.41
N ASN A 257 37.45 6.32 17.76
CA ASN A 257 37.13 7.16 18.89
C ASN A 257 35.97 6.57 19.72
N PRO A 258 36.20 6.09 20.94
CA PRO A 258 35.17 5.58 21.82
C PRO A 258 34.11 6.65 22.20
N GLY A 259 34.48 7.94 22.19
CA GLY A 259 33.60 9.05 22.54
C GLY A 259 32.44 9.27 21.54
N GLU A 260 32.51 8.68 20.35
CA GLU A 260 31.40 8.70 19.37
C GLU A 260 30.30 7.67 19.69
N TRP A 261 30.59 6.72 20.56
CA TRP A 261 29.70 5.66 20.95
C TRP A 261 28.99 5.96 22.26
N LYS A 262 27.73 5.63 22.33
CA LYS A 262 26.90 5.73 23.54
C LYS A 262 26.09 4.46 23.72
N LYS A 263 25.49 4.33 24.90
CA LYS A 263 24.56 3.22 25.17
C LYS A 263 23.28 3.66 25.82
N LEU A 264 22.21 2.95 25.52
CA LEU A 264 20.94 3.00 26.24
C LEU A 264 20.78 1.72 27.06
N VAL A 265 20.47 1.90 28.33
CA VAL A 265 20.21 0.81 29.28
C VAL A 265 18.91 1.08 30.04
N PRO A 266 18.09 0.07 30.32
CA PRO A 266 16.86 0.26 31.07
C PRO A 266 17.13 0.58 32.54
N PHE A 267 16.18 1.26 33.19
CA PHE A 267 16.17 1.40 34.63
C PHE A 267 15.91 0.06 35.31
N THR A 268 16.55 -0.17 36.44
CA THR A 268 16.28 -1.35 37.26
C THR A 268 14.84 -1.32 37.81
N PRO A 269 14.27 -2.44 38.24
CA PRO A 269 12.95 -2.47 38.89
C PRO A 269 12.85 -1.53 40.10
N GLU A 270 13.94 -1.39 40.87
CA GLU A 270 14.02 -0.49 42.05
C GLU A 270 13.97 0.97 41.62
N GLU A 271 14.79 1.35 40.64
CA GLU A 271 14.82 2.71 40.07
C GLU A 271 13.47 3.08 39.44
N ARG A 272 12.80 2.16 38.78
CA ARG A 272 11.46 2.38 38.24
C ARG A 272 10.43 2.58 39.32
N ARG A 273 10.49 1.82 40.44
CA ARG A 273 9.59 2.00 41.57
C ARG A 273 9.79 3.39 42.21
N ALA A 274 11.04 3.84 42.34
CA ALA A 274 11.38 5.16 42.85
C ALA A 274 10.89 6.31 41.94
N LYS A 275 10.86 6.08 40.62
CA LYS A 275 10.41 7.04 39.59
C LYS A 275 8.91 6.99 39.30
N ARG A 276 8.11 6.15 39.96
CA ARG A 276 6.65 6.12 39.78
C ARG A 276 6.06 7.49 40.09
N HIS A 277 5.98 8.30 39.02
CA HIS A 277 5.05 9.44 39.04
C HIS A 277 3.63 8.87 39.11
N PHE A 278 2.80 9.47 39.97
CA PHE A 278 1.38 9.13 40.02
C PHE A 278 0.81 9.14 38.62
N SER A 279 0.26 8.00 38.19
CA SER A 279 -0.51 7.97 36.95
C SER A 279 -1.65 8.97 37.10
N LEU A 280 -1.74 9.92 36.19
CA LEU A 280 -2.88 10.80 36.09
C LEU A 280 -4.13 9.93 35.91
N SER A 281 -5.21 10.23 36.59
CA SER A 281 -6.50 9.65 36.27
C SER A 281 -6.85 10.00 34.79
N ILE A 282 -7.67 9.19 34.13
CA ILE A 282 -8.14 9.49 32.77
C ILE A 282 -8.75 10.89 32.68
N THR A 283 -9.46 11.31 33.72
CA THR A 283 -10.06 12.66 33.82
C THR A 283 -9.00 13.75 33.87
N GLU A 284 -7.94 13.56 34.67
CA GLU A 284 -6.83 14.53 34.76
C GLU A 284 -5.97 14.54 33.48
N PHE A 285 -5.72 13.38 32.89
CA PHE A 285 -5.05 13.28 31.60
C PHE A 285 -5.83 14.03 30.51
N ARG A 286 -7.15 13.81 30.45
CA ARG A 286 -8.03 14.52 29.52
C ARG A 286 -7.95 16.03 29.70
N LYS A 287 -8.09 16.53 30.92
CA LYS A 287 -8.01 17.97 31.21
C LYS A 287 -6.63 18.57 30.94
N ARG A 288 -5.56 17.87 31.26
CA ARG A 288 -4.19 18.41 31.19
C ARG A 288 -3.53 18.24 29.82
N GLN A 289 -3.83 17.18 29.12
CA GLN A 289 -3.13 16.80 27.88
C GLN A 289 -4.06 16.84 26.67
N TRP A 290 -5.30 16.38 26.81
CA TRP A 290 -6.21 16.24 25.69
C TRP A 290 -6.99 17.51 25.35
N GLU A 291 -7.54 18.18 26.36
CA GLU A 291 -8.41 19.37 26.17
C GLU A 291 -7.62 20.66 25.90
N LYS A 292 -6.34 20.70 26.20
CA LYS A 292 -5.48 21.89 25.99
C LYS A 292 -5.01 22.04 24.54
N GLU A 293 -5.05 21.00 23.75
CA GLU A 293 -4.59 21.02 22.38
C GLU A 293 -5.64 21.65 21.46
N VAL A 294 -5.17 22.39 20.45
CA VAL A 294 -6.04 23.03 19.46
C VAL A 294 -6.85 21.96 18.72
N GLY A 295 -8.17 22.09 18.70
CA GLY A 295 -9.07 21.14 18.07
C GLY A 295 -9.52 19.97 18.95
N GLY A 296 -9.09 19.90 20.23
CA GLY A 296 -9.54 18.86 21.17
C GLY A 296 -9.03 17.45 20.89
N GLY A 297 -8.04 17.30 20.01
CA GLY A 297 -7.45 16.01 19.63
C GLY A 297 -6.29 15.56 20.50
N GLY A 298 -5.87 16.37 21.51
CA GLY A 298 -4.72 16.11 22.35
C GLY A 298 -3.42 16.11 21.57
N ILE A 299 -2.47 15.30 21.98
CA ILE A 299 -1.16 15.14 21.30
C ILE A 299 -1.29 14.65 19.84
N PHE A 300 -2.46 14.21 19.44
CA PHE A 300 -2.75 13.73 18.08
C PHE A 300 -3.52 14.74 17.24
N ALA A 301 -3.83 15.94 17.76
CA ALA A 301 -4.68 16.91 17.08
C ALA A 301 -4.20 17.29 15.68
N GLU A 302 -2.90 17.45 15.51
CA GLU A 302 -2.27 17.75 14.20
C GLU A 302 -2.36 16.62 13.18
N TYR A 303 -2.68 15.41 13.63
CA TYR A 303 -2.76 14.20 12.80
C TYR A 303 -4.20 13.72 12.57
N ILE A 304 -5.19 14.46 13.09
CA ILE A 304 -6.60 14.12 12.92
C ILE A 304 -7.10 14.78 11.63
N ASP A 305 -7.49 13.95 10.68
CA ASP A 305 -8.25 14.39 9.51
C ASP A 305 -9.73 14.54 9.89
N HIS A 306 -10.12 15.75 10.22
CA HIS A 306 -11.49 16.07 10.66
C HIS A 306 -12.55 15.83 9.59
N GLU A 307 -12.18 15.91 8.31
CA GLU A 307 -13.12 15.70 7.22
C GLU A 307 -13.42 14.22 6.97
N ARG A 308 -12.43 13.36 7.19
CA ARG A 308 -12.51 11.93 6.86
C ARG A 308 -12.58 11.01 8.05
N TRP A 309 -12.46 11.52 9.27
CA TRP A 309 -12.35 10.70 10.50
C TRP A 309 -11.20 9.69 10.44
N SER A 310 -10.22 9.96 9.64
CA SER A 310 -9.05 9.13 9.61
C SER A 310 -8.16 9.49 10.77
N VAL A 311 -8.16 8.62 11.72
CA VAL A 311 -7.24 8.68 12.82
C VAL A 311 -6.02 7.91 12.36
N ILE A 312 -4.87 8.49 12.42
CA ILE A 312 -3.63 7.78 12.60
C ILE A 312 -2.72 7.79 11.40
N PRO A 313 -1.89 8.79 11.36
CA PRO A 313 -0.67 8.77 10.59
C PRO A 313 0.40 7.80 11.12
N TYR A 314 0.11 7.04 12.18
CA TYR A 314 1.07 6.11 12.79
C TYR A 314 1.06 4.70 12.23
N ILE A 315 0.10 4.35 11.39
CA ILE A 315 0.14 3.06 10.71
C ILE A 315 1.03 3.21 9.50
N VAL A 316 2.24 2.74 9.64
CA VAL A 316 3.18 2.65 8.53
C VAL A 316 2.61 1.70 7.51
N THR A 317 2.30 2.21 6.34
CA THR A 317 1.97 1.38 5.19
C THR A 317 3.20 0.55 4.83
N GLY A 318 3.05 -0.58 4.17
CA GLY A 318 4.19 -1.38 3.72
C GLY A 318 5.19 -0.67 2.79
N GLU A 319 5.00 0.60 2.51
CA GLU A 319 6.01 1.50 1.94
C GLU A 319 6.99 1.92 3.03
N LEU A 320 7.85 1.02 3.32
CA LEU A 320 8.80 1.06 4.41
C LEU A 320 9.77 2.22 4.29
N ARG A 321 10.17 2.73 5.45
CA ARG A 321 11.32 3.62 5.62
C ARG A 321 11.09 5.07 5.26
N ARG A 322 9.89 5.56 5.38
CA ARG A 322 9.66 7.00 5.42
C ARG A 322 9.95 7.51 6.82
N SER A 323 10.62 8.63 6.92
CA SER A 323 10.88 9.33 8.18
C SER A 323 9.60 9.82 8.87
N LYS A 324 8.48 9.86 8.14
CA LYS A 324 7.16 10.20 8.66
C LYS A 324 6.15 9.14 8.21
N PRO A 325 5.28 8.67 9.11
CA PRO A 325 4.19 7.79 8.75
C PRO A 325 3.28 8.45 7.71
N VAL A 326 2.84 7.69 6.73
CA VAL A 326 1.87 8.16 5.72
C VAL A 326 0.69 7.21 5.73
N TRP A 327 -0.48 7.75 6.05
CA TRP A 327 -1.75 7.07 5.91
C TRP A 327 -2.38 7.44 4.56
N LEU A 328 -2.66 6.45 3.75
CA LEU A 328 -3.43 6.60 2.52
C LEU A 328 -4.77 5.89 2.71
N ASN A 329 -5.82 6.67 2.97
CA ASN A 329 -7.17 6.13 3.21
C ASN A 329 -7.64 5.23 2.07
N GLU A 330 -7.39 5.63 0.83
CA GLU A 330 -7.82 4.87 -0.34
C GLU A 330 -7.20 3.47 -0.38
N LYS A 331 -5.98 3.31 0.10
CA LYS A 331 -5.27 2.01 0.12
C LYS A 331 -5.91 0.99 1.08
N TYR A 332 -6.59 1.47 2.12
CA TYR A 332 -7.19 0.64 3.17
C TYR A 332 -8.72 0.64 3.14
N ASP A 333 -9.29 1.22 2.10
CA ASP A 333 -10.72 1.10 1.85
C ASP A 333 -11.13 -0.37 1.62
N PRO A 334 -12.37 -0.72 1.92
CA PRO A 334 -12.90 -2.04 1.57
C PRO A 334 -12.67 -2.35 0.09
N PRO A 335 -12.40 -3.62 -0.29
CA PRO A 335 -12.10 -3.99 -1.67
C PRO A 335 -13.09 -3.44 -2.70
N CYS A 336 -14.38 -3.35 -2.35
CA CYS A 336 -15.41 -2.79 -3.22
C CYS A 336 -15.23 -1.27 -3.49
N ALA A 337 -14.80 -0.51 -2.50
CA ALA A 337 -14.53 0.93 -2.67
C ALA A 337 -13.20 1.15 -3.41
N TYR A 338 -12.20 0.34 -3.09
CA TYR A 338 -10.89 0.39 -3.76
C TYR A 338 -10.95 0.00 -5.24
N ALA A 339 -11.76 -1.00 -5.60
CA ALA A 339 -11.96 -1.42 -6.99
C ALA A 339 -12.80 -0.42 -7.81
N CYS A 340 -13.50 0.51 -7.16
CA CYS A 340 -14.28 1.54 -7.84
C CYS A 340 -13.36 2.64 -8.39
N PRO A 341 -13.34 2.92 -9.71
CA PRO A 341 -12.47 3.96 -10.29
C PRO A 341 -12.72 5.37 -9.74
N THR A 342 -13.93 5.63 -9.24
CA THR A 342 -14.31 6.91 -8.62
C THR A 342 -14.26 6.85 -7.09
N HIS A 343 -13.79 5.75 -6.52
CA HIS A 343 -13.65 5.53 -5.07
C HIS A 343 -14.94 5.81 -4.26
N ILE A 344 -16.11 5.49 -4.83
CA ILE A 344 -17.38 5.60 -4.10
C ILE A 344 -17.33 4.72 -2.86
N PRO A 345 -17.58 5.26 -1.65
CA PRO A 345 -17.51 4.50 -0.40
C PRO A 345 -18.74 3.60 -0.24
N THR A 346 -18.81 2.55 -1.05
CA THR A 346 -19.92 1.60 -1.16
C THR A 346 -20.33 1.02 0.19
N HIS A 347 -19.37 0.77 1.08
CA HIS A 347 -19.62 0.27 2.43
C HIS A 347 -20.36 1.29 3.31
N LYS A 348 -20.03 2.58 3.22
CA LYS A 348 -20.75 3.65 3.95
C LYS A 348 -22.17 3.78 3.41
N ARG A 349 -22.30 3.75 2.09
CA ARG A 349 -23.60 3.77 1.43
C ARG A 349 -24.48 2.59 1.86
N ALA A 350 -23.97 1.35 1.84
CA ALA A 350 -24.70 0.17 2.27
C ALA A 350 -25.15 0.28 3.74
N ARG A 351 -24.33 0.89 4.60
CA ARG A 351 -24.73 1.17 5.99
C ARG A 351 -25.88 2.15 6.08
N LEU A 352 -25.81 3.27 5.36
CA LEU A 352 -26.88 4.28 5.34
C LEU A 352 -28.21 3.68 4.84
N LEU A 353 -28.18 2.88 3.78
CA LEU A 353 -29.37 2.16 3.27
C LEU A 353 -29.94 1.20 4.31
N ARG A 354 -29.08 0.45 5.02
CA ARG A 354 -29.54 -0.45 6.12
C ARG A 354 -30.17 0.32 7.27
N GLU A 355 -29.72 1.54 7.53
CA GLU A 355 -30.28 2.43 8.56
C GLU A 355 -31.56 3.16 8.08
N GLY A 356 -32.02 2.93 6.85
CA GLY A 356 -33.16 3.63 6.26
C GLY A 356 -32.89 5.08 5.86
N ARG A 357 -31.63 5.51 5.88
CA ARG A 357 -31.18 6.88 5.54
C ARG A 357 -30.94 7.00 4.03
N ILE A 358 -31.99 6.82 3.24
CA ILE A 358 -31.91 6.69 1.78
C ILE A 358 -31.35 7.96 1.14
N ASN A 359 -31.88 9.14 1.52
CA ASN A 359 -31.44 10.42 0.96
C ASN A 359 -29.94 10.67 1.19
N GLU A 360 -29.42 10.37 2.37
CA GLU A 360 -27.99 10.52 2.68
C GLU A 360 -27.12 9.52 1.89
N ALA A 361 -27.63 8.33 1.65
CA ALA A 361 -26.93 7.34 0.81
C ALA A 361 -26.83 7.80 -0.65
N LEU A 362 -27.81 8.54 -1.13
CA LEU A 362 -27.86 9.11 -2.47
C LEU A 362 -27.02 10.38 -2.58
N GLU A 363 -27.12 11.27 -1.62
CA GLU A 363 -26.26 12.44 -1.50
C GLU A 363 -24.78 12.03 -1.49
N LEU A 364 -24.43 10.99 -0.71
CA LEU A 364 -23.08 10.43 -0.70
C LEU A 364 -22.62 10.01 -2.09
N MET A 365 -23.48 9.39 -2.91
CA MET A 365 -23.09 9.03 -4.28
C MET A 365 -22.88 10.25 -5.17
N LEU A 366 -23.76 11.25 -5.06
CA LEU A 366 -23.67 12.49 -5.83
C LEU A 366 -22.43 13.31 -5.50
N MET A 367 -21.83 13.13 -4.33
CA MET A 367 -20.52 13.70 -4.01
C MET A 367 -19.38 13.13 -4.88
N TYR A 368 -19.54 11.92 -5.44
CA TYR A 368 -18.52 11.22 -6.23
C TYR A 368 -18.84 11.14 -7.72
N SER A 369 -20.11 11.06 -8.08
CA SER A 369 -20.58 10.97 -9.47
C SER A 369 -21.83 11.82 -9.68
N PRO A 370 -21.86 12.70 -10.71
CA PRO A 370 -23.04 13.51 -11.01
C PRO A 370 -24.21 12.70 -11.57
N ILE A 371 -23.93 11.55 -12.17
CA ILE A 371 -24.91 10.68 -12.86
C ILE A 371 -24.79 9.23 -12.38
N PRO A 372 -25.02 8.97 -11.08
CA PRO A 372 -24.77 7.65 -10.49
C PRO A 372 -25.70 6.56 -11.01
N GLU A 373 -26.96 6.85 -11.35
CA GLU A 373 -27.90 5.86 -11.88
C GLU A 373 -27.46 5.41 -13.28
N VAL A 374 -27.05 6.33 -14.14
CA VAL A 374 -26.45 6.02 -15.45
C VAL A 374 -25.18 5.19 -15.27
N VAL A 375 -24.22 5.69 -14.48
CA VAL A 375 -22.90 5.05 -14.37
C VAL A 375 -23.00 3.72 -13.63
N CYS A 376 -23.41 3.72 -12.36
CA CYS A 376 -23.41 2.50 -11.54
C CYS A 376 -24.60 1.57 -11.87
N GLY A 377 -25.76 2.16 -12.21
CA GLY A 377 -27.00 1.42 -12.46
C GLY A 377 -27.08 0.76 -13.82
N GLU A 378 -26.56 1.41 -14.87
CA GLU A 378 -26.77 0.94 -16.23
C GLU A 378 -25.47 0.43 -16.90
N ILE A 379 -24.40 1.22 -16.93
CA ILE A 379 -23.24 0.97 -17.80
C ILE A 379 -21.99 0.42 -17.11
N CYS A 380 -21.89 0.48 -15.77
CA CYS A 380 -20.70 0.01 -15.05
C CYS A 380 -20.52 -1.51 -15.15
N PRO A 381 -19.29 -2.00 -15.39
CA PRO A 381 -19.00 -3.44 -15.34
C PRO A 381 -19.06 -4.03 -13.92
N ASN A 382 -19.41 -3.22 -12.91
CA ASN A 382 -19.58 -3.64 -11.52
C ASN A 382 -18.33 -4.18 -10.81
N LEU A 383 -17.17 -3.56 -11.05
CA LEU A 383 -15.90 -3.92 -10.42
C LEU A 383 -15.97 -4.06 -8.89
N CYS A 384 -16.84 -3.29 -8.25
CA CYS A 384 -17.10 -3.40 -6.81
C CYS A 384 -17.78 -4.72 -6.42
N MET A 385 -18.58 -5.31 -7.30
CA MET A 385 -19.21 -6.61 -7.07
C MET A 385 -18.20 -7.74 -7.26
N ASP A 386 -17.34 -7.65 -8.27
CA ASP A 386 -16.26 -8.63 -8.50
C ASP A 386 -15.27 -8.67 -7.33
N ALA A 387 -14.98 -7.51 -6.74
CA ALA A 387 -14.11 -7.38 -5.57
C ALA A 387 -14.81 -7.62 -4.23
N CYS A 388 -16.11 -7.96 -4.21
CA CYS A 388 -16.88 -8.09 -2.99
C CYS A 388 -16.44 -9.32 -2.17
N THR A 389 -15.99 -9.09 -0.93
CA THR A 389 -15.57 -10.18 -0.04
C THR A 389 -16.71 -11.12 0.34
N ARG A 390 -17.96 -10.64 0.32
CA ARG A 390 -19.14 -11.46 0.57
C ARG A 390 -19.33 -12.56 -0.49
N ALA A 391 -18.90 -12.33 -1.73
CA ALA A 391 -18.94 -13.34 -2.80
C ALA A 391 -18.22 -14.66 -2.47
N ARG A 392 -17.33 -14.63 -1.46
CA ARG A 392 -16.66 -15.84 -0.95
C ARG A 392 -17.53 -16.68 0.01
N HIS A 393 -18.65 -16.13 0.46
CA HIS A 393 -19.56 -16.78 1.40
C HIS A 393 -20.87 -17.20 0.75
N ASP A 394 -21.49 -16.28 -0.01
CA ASP A 394 -22.77 -16.51 -0.70
C ASP A 394 -22.82 -15.81 -2.06
N ALA A 395 -23.10 -14.53 -2.10
CA ALA A 395 -23.18 -13.74 -3.32
C ALA A 395 -22.71 -12.29 -3.07
N PRO A 396 -22.16 -11.62 -4.10
CA PRO A 396 -21.79 -10.21 -3.96
C PRO A 396 -23.04 -9.34 -3.70
N ILE A 397 -22.84 -8.25 -2.98
CA ILE A 397 -23.90 -7.26 -2.80
C ILE A 397 -24.24 -6.67 -4.16
N ASN A 398 -25.51 -6.76 -4.58
CA ASN A 398 -25.97 -6.20 -5.85
C ASN A 398 -26.03 -4.66 -5.78
N VAL A 399 -24.87 -4.02 -5.93
CA VAL A 399 -24.73 -2.55 -5.87
C VAL A 399 -25.51 -1.89 -7.01
N LYS A 400 -25.63 -2.56 -8.16
CA LYS A 400 -26.36 -2.07 -9.34
C LYS A 400 -27.83 -1.81 -9.03
N SER A 401 -28.50 -2.72 -8.35
CA SER A 401 -29.91 -2.55 -8.01
C SER A 401 -30.16 -1.49 -6.93
N LEU A 402 -29.16 -1.21 -6.10
CA LEU A 402 -29.27 -0.21 -5.03
C LEU A 402 -29.20 1.25 -5.54
N VAL A 403 -28.90 1.48 -6.81
CA VAL A 403 -28.75 2.84 -7.39
C VAL A 403 -30.05 3.35 -8.00
N LYS A 404 -30.96 2.46 -8.31
CA LYS A 404 -32.26 2.86 -8.90
C LYS A 404 -33.08 3.62 -7.87
N ILE A 405 -33.35 4.88 -8.18
CA ILE A 405 -33.94 5.83 -7.27
C ILE A 405 -35.27 6.26 -7.88
N GLU A 406 -36.35 5.92 -7.21
CA GLU A 406 -37.72 6.31 -7.63
C GLU A 406 -38.18 7.62 -6.97
N GLU A 407 -37.49 8.09 -5.92
CA GLU A 407 -37.90 9.25 -5.10
C GLU A 407 -37.12 10.53 -5.48
N GLU A 408 -37.66 11.69 -5.10
CA GLU A 408 -37.02 12.99 -5.20
C GLU A 408 -35.72 12.98 -4.35
N ILE A 409 -34.62 13.36 -4.97
CA ILE A 409 -33.31 13.36 -4.35
C ILE A 409 -32.97 14.76 -3.83
N THR A 410 -32.57 14.85 -2.58
CA THR A 410 -31.89 16.04 -2.07
C THR A 410 -30.49 16.14 -2.65
N LEU A 411 -30.23 17.18 -3.42
CA LEU A 411 -28.88 17.43 -3.97
C LEU A 411 -27.90 17.84 -2.87
N PRO A 412 -26.61 17.43 -2.99
CA PRO A 412 -25.59 17.91 -2.07
C PRO A 412 -25.48 19.44 -2.14
N LYS A 413 -25.36 20.06 -0.99
CA LYS A 413 -25.25 21.52 -0.91
C LYS A 413 -23.84 21.98 -1.30
N PRO A 414 -23.71 22.92 -2.27
CA PRO A 414 -22.43 23.52 -2.57
C PRO A 414 -21.80 24.21 -1.33
N GLN A 415 -20.49 24.20 -1.28
CA GLN A 415 -19.73 24.98 -0.29
C GLN A 415 -19.95 26.48 -0.49
N LYS A 416 -19.46 27.28 0.45
CA LYS A 416 -19.53 28.76 0.34
C LYS A 416 -18.87 29.23 -0.95
N PRO A 417 -19.45 30.24 -1.63
CA PRO A 417 -18.88 30.77 -2.86
C PRO A 417 -17.43 31.19 -2.69
N THR A 418 -16.57 30.74 -3.57
CA THR A 418 -15.14 31.04 -3.56
C THR A 418 -14.81 32.35 -4.29
N GLY A 419 -15.74 32.90 -5.07
CA GLY A 419 -15.52 34.03 -5.96
C GLY A 419 -14.68 33.70 -7.20
N LYS A 420 -14.38 32.41 -7.43
CA LYS A 420 -13.62 31.95 -8.61
C LYS A 420 -14.55 31.45 -9.70
N LYS A 421 -14.23 31.83 -10.95
CA LYS A 421 -14.96 31.45 -12.16
C LYS A 421 -14.17 30.41 -12.95
N VAL A 422 -14.82 29.30 -13.30
CA VAL A 422 -14.19 28.24 -14.08
C VAL A 422 -15.03 27.91 -15.30
N ALA A 423 -14.43 27.95 -16.46
CA ALA A 423 -15.04 27.50 -17.70
C ALA A 423 -14.61 26.06 -18.03
N ILE A 424 -15.57 25.26 -18.49
CA ILE A 424 -15.33 23.89 -18.95
C ILE A 424 -15.80 23.79 -20.41
N ILE A 425 -14.93 23.31 -21.29
CA ILE A 425 -15.21 23.15 -22.71
C ILE A 425 -15.40 21.67 -23.01
N GLY A 426 -16.63 21.27 -23.31
CA GLY A 426 -17.06 19.91 -23.59
C GLY A 426 -17.94 19.32 -22.49
N GLY A 427 -19.19 18.97 -22.85
CA GLY A 427 -20.24 18.42 -21.98
C GLY A 427 -20.27 16.89 -21.91
N GLY A 428 -19.17 16.22 -22.25
CA GLY A 428 -18.99 14.78 -22.07
C GLY A 428 -18.71 14.38 -20.61
N PRO A 429 -18.47 13.08 -20.31
CA PRO A 429 -18.27 12.58 -18.93
C PRO A 429 -17.25 13.35 -18.12
N ALA A 430 -16.10 13.68 -18.73
CA ALA A 430 -15.02 14.41 -18.06
C ALA A 430 -15.44 15.84 -17.68
N GLY A 431 -16.06 16.58 -18.64
CA GLY A 431 -16.52 17.94 -18.40
C GLY A 431 -17.68 18.00 -17.41
N MET A 432 -18.63 17.09 -17.51
CA MET A 432 -19.72 16.97 -16.55
C MET A 432 -19.19 16.70 -15.13
N SER A 433 -18.26 15.76 -14.96
CA SER A 433 -17.66 15.48 -13.66
C SER A 433 -16.91 16.69 -13.11
N ALA A 434 -16.13 17.39 -13.93
CA ALA A 434 -15.43 18.60 -13.53
C ALA A 434 -16.40 19.72 -13.10
N ALA A 435 -17.45 19.98 -13.91
CA ALA A 435 -18.45 21.00 -13.61
C ALA A 435 -19.15 20.73 -12.29
N TRP A 436 -19.56 19.49 -12.07
CA TRP A 436 -20.21 19.06 -10.84
C TRP A 436 -19.34 19.26 -9.62
N GLN A 437 -18.11 18.75 -9.65
CA GLN A 437 -17.18 18.82 -8.51
C GLN A 437 -16.77 20.27 -8.19
N LEU A 438 -16.62 21.12 -9.19
CA LEU A 438 -16.29 22.52 -8.99
C LEU A 438 -17.47 23.32 -8.43
N ALA A 439 -18.69 23.06 -8.92
CA ALA A 439 -19.90 23.65 -8.36
C ALA A 439 -20.08 23.26 -6.89
N LEU A 440 -19.90 21.97 -6.52
CA LEU A 440 -19.93 21.52 -5.13
C LEU A 440 -18.89 22.22 -4.24
N LYS A 441 -17.74 22.58 -4.79
CA LYS A 441 -16.69 23.35 -4.08
C LYS A 441 -16.98 24.85 -4.00
N GLY A 442 -18.10 25.31 -4.52
CA GLY A 442 -18.52 26.70 -4.47
C GLY A 442 -17.89 27.60 -5.54
N HIS A 443 -17.34 27.05 -6.61
CA HIS A 443 -16.89 27.84 -7.76
C HIS A 443 -18.05 28.17 -8.70
N GLU A 444 -18.05 29.38 -9.28
CA GLU A 444 -18.94 29.73 -10.39
C GLU A 444 -18.47 28.97 -11.63
N THR A 445 -19.33 28.07 -12.15
CA THR A 445 -18.92 27.08 -13.16
C THR A 445 -19.75 27.23 -14.41
N HIS A 446 -19.11 27.38 -15.58
CA HIS A 446 -19.75 27.48 -16.88
C HIS A 446 -19.31 26.35 -17.79
N LEU A 447 -20.26 25.56 -18.29
CA LEU A 447 -20.02 24.40 -19.14
C LEU A 447 -20.52 24.69 -20.58
N TYR A 448 -19.60 24.68 -21.52
CA TYR A 448 -19.83 24.91 -22.94
C TYR A 448 -19.87 23.59 -23.70
N GLU A 449 -20.97 23.34 -24.42
CA GLU A 449 -21.15 22.12 -25.20
C GLU A 449 -21.66 22.44 -26.60
N SER A 450 -21.02 21.87 -27.61
CA SER A 450 -21.34 22.09 -29.01
C SER A 450 -22.67 21.44 -29.45
N SER A 451 -23.15 20.46 -28.71
CA SER A 451 -24.43 19.80 -28.97
C SER A 451 -25.60 20.47 -28.22
N ASP A 452 -26.80 20.15 -28.59
CA ASP A 452 -28.05 20.58 -27.94
C ASP A 452 -28.21 20.04 -26.50
N ARG A 453 -27.35 19.13 -26.07
CA ARG A 453 -27.44 18.46 -24.75
C ARG A 453 -26.09 17.92 -24.27
N LEU A 454 -26.00 17.70 -22.96
CA LEU A 454 -24.87 17.05 -22.30
C LEU A 454 -24.87 15.53 -22.57
N GLY A 455 -23.76 14.88 -22.20
CA GLY A 455 -23.60 13.42 -22.26
C GLY A 455 -22.43 12.98 -23.12
N GLY A 456 -22.13 13.73 -24.20
CA GLY A 456 -21.03 13.38 -25.11
C GLY A 456 -21.19 11.96 -25.65
N LYS A 457 -20.16 11.11 -25.54
CA LYS A 457 -20.22 9.72 -26.05
C LYS A 457 -21.18 8.82 -25.28
N ILE A 458 -21.57 9.16 -24.05
CA ILE A 458 -22.60 8.40 -23.33
C ILE A 458 -23.94 8.50 -24.08
N ASP A 459 -24.32 9.70 -24.47
CA ASP A 459 -25.54 9.95 -25.24
C ASP A 459 -25.40 9.51 -26.70
N GLN A 460 -24.26 9.79 -27.32
CA GLN A 460 -24.06 9.62 -28.76
C GLN A 460 -23.76 8.19 -29.19
N CYS A 461 -23.14 7.35 -28.34
CA CYS A 461 -22.56 6.07 -28.78
C CYS A 461 -23.00 4.85 -27.98
N ILE A 462 -23.57 5.01 -26.78
CA ILE A 462 -24.06 3.86 -26.03
C ILE A 462 -25.43 3.47 -26.58
N PRO A 463 -25.66 2.20 -26.95
CA PRO A 463 -26.97 1.74 -27.43
C PRO A 463 -28.10 2.02 -26.45
N LYS A 464 -29.25 2.44 -26.98
CA LYS A 464 -30.45 2.79 -26.19
C LYS A 464 -31.01 1.60 -25.41
N GLU A 465 -30.71 0.37 -25.87
CA GLU A 465 -31.11 -0.86 -25.17
C GLU A 465 -30.27 -1.09 -23.90
N ARG A 466 -29.04 -0.57 -23.87
CA ARG A 466 -28.13 -0.65 -22.69
C ARG A 466 -28.28 0.51 -21.74
N LEU A 467 -28.68 1.68 -22.25
CA LEU A 467 -28.79 2.90 -21.46
C LEU A 467 -30.14 3.56 -21.73
N SER A 468 -31.00 3.58 -20.71
CA SER A 468 -32.26 4.28 -20.77
C SER A 468 -32.06 5.78 -20.94
N ILE A 469 -32.57 6.32 -22.05
CA ILE A 469 -32.49 7.76 -22.35
C ILE A 469 -33.25 8.59 -21.30
N HIS A 470 -34.29 8.03 -20.70
CA HIS A 470 -35.07 8.67 -19.64
C HIS A 470 -34.23 8.84 -18.37
N VAL A 471 -33.50 7.80 -17.98
CA VAL A 471 -32.55 7.85 -16.82
C VAL A 471 -31.47 8.88 -17.06
N LEU A 472 -30.90 8.88 -18.27
CA LEU A 472 -29.82 9.83 -18.61
C LEU A 472 -30.33 11.28 -18.47
N TYR A 473 -31.48 11.62 -19.08
CA TYR A 473 -31.96 13.00 -19.06
C TYR A 473 -32.42 13.45 -17.67
N LYS A 474 -33.01 12.56 -16.89
CA LYS A 474 -33.36 12.83 -15.49
C LYS A 474 -32.10 13.28 -14.71
N GLU A 475 -30.97 12.57 -14.86
CA GLU A 475 -29.74 12.90 -14.16
C GLU A 475 -29.05 14.15 -14.72
N LEU A 476 -29.12 14.40 -16.02
CA LEU A 476 -28.53 15.59 -16.64
C LEU A 476 -29.20 16.90 -16.20
N ASN A 477 -30.48 16.89 -15.88
CA ASN A 477 -31.20 18.08 -15.39
C ASN A 477 -30.63 18.61 -14.06
N ARG A 478 -30.04 17.77 -13.24
CA ARG A 478 -29.43 18.15 -11.95
C ARG A 478 -28.31 19.20 -12.08
N PHE A 479 -27.64 19.28 -13.24
CA PHE A 479 -26.58 20.27 -13.46
C PHE A 479 -27.09 21.72 -13.36
N LYS A 480 -28.29 21.99 -13.83
CA LYS A 480 -28.95 23.29 -13.67
C LYS A 480 -29.30 23.56 -12.20
N GLU A 481 -29.81 22.55 -11.54
CA GLU A 481 -30.29 22.64 -10.15
C GLU A 481 -29.14 22.95 -9.18
N ILE A 482 -27.93 22.40 -9.43
CA ILE A 482 -26.73 22.68 -8.61
C ILE A 482 -26.06 24.03 -8.93
N GLY A 483 -26.55 24.75 -9.94
CA GLY A 483 -26.07 26.08 -10.30
C GLY A 483 -24.95 26.12 -11.36
N VAL A 484 -24.78 25.05 -12.15
CA VAL A 484 -23.86 25.08 -13.30
C VAL A 484 -24.49 25.88 -14.45
N GLY A 485 -23.80 26.94 -14.91
CA GLY A 485 -24.17 27.69 -16.12
C GLY A 485 -23.95 26.84 -17.38
N LEU A 486 -25.04 26.40 -18.01
CA LEU A 486 -24.98 25.57 -19.23
C LEU A 486 -25.08 26.42 -20.49
N HIS A 487 -24.10 26.28 -21.38
CA HIS A 487 -24.05 26.89 -22.70
C HIS A 487 -24.08 25.77 -23.75
N LEU A 488 -25.30 25.31 -24.07
CA LEU A 488 -25.54 24.29 -25.10
C LEU A 488 -25.54 24.93 -26.51
N ASP A 489 -25.48 24.10 -27.55
CA ASP A 489 -25.36 24.55 -28.95
C ASP A 489 -24.23 25.57 -29.17
N THR A 490 -23.20 25.50 -28.36
CA THR A 490 -22.10 26.46 -28.32
C THR A 490 -20.77 25.81 -28.67
N TYR A 491 -20.36 25.96 -29.93
CA TYR A 491 -19.04 25.55 -30.37
C TYR A 491 -18.01 26.60 -30.00
N VAL A 492 -17.04 26.23 -29.17
CA VAL A 492 -15.96 27.13 -28.75
C VAL A 492 -14.89 27.14 -29.83
N ASP A 493 -14.88 28.18 -30.63
CA ASP A 493 -13.84 28.49 -31.60
C ASP A 493 -12.71 29.34 -30.99
N GLY A 494 -11.77 29.77 -31.81
CA GLY A 494 -10.63 30.58 -31.34
C GLY A 494 -10.97 31.98 -30.83
N GLU A 495 -12.08 32.58 -31.29
CA GLU A 495 -12.52 33.91 -30.83
C GLU A 495 -13.24 33.77 -29.49
N LEU A 496 -14.22 32.90 -29.41
CA LEU A 496 -14.93 32.63 -28.17
C LEU A 496 -13.99 32.09 -27.08
N PHE A 497 -12.99 31.30 -27.44
CA PHE A 497 -11.98 30.86 -26.49
C PHE A 497 -11.20 32.01 -25.86
N LYS A 498 -10.85 33.05 -26.64
CA LYS A 498 -10.16 34.21 -26.09
C LYS A 498 -11.02 34.97 -25.10
N ASP A 499 -12.32 35.07 -25.37
CA ASP A 499 -13.27 35.74 -24.47
C ASP A 499 -13.47 34.92 -23.18
N ILE A 500 -13.61 33.62 -23.29
CA ILE A 500 -13.67 32.70 -22.14
C ILE A 500 -12.39 32.82 -21.30
N TYR A 501 -11.22 32.88 -21.96
CA TYR A 501 -9.94 33.00 -21.27
C TYR A 501 -9.79 34.30 -20.46
N LYS A 502 -10.30 35.39 -20.97
CA LYS A 502 -10.25 36.69 -20.27
C LYS A 502 -11.18 36.79 -19.08
N ASN A 503 -12.31 36.06 -19.12
CA ASN A 503 -13.40 36.23 -18.17
C ASN A 503 -13.46 35.13 -17.09
N ASN A 504 -12.53 34.17 -17.10
CA ASN A 504 -12.50 33.07 -16.13
C ASN A 504 -11.10 32.95 -15.48
N ASP A 505 -11.08 32.52 -14.21
CA ASP A 505 -9.86 32.25 -13.46
C ASP A 505 -9.14 30.99 -13.94
N ALA A 506 -9.89 30.01 -14.46
CA ALA A 506 -9.36 28.75 -14.99
C ALA A 506 -10.24 28.20 -16.11
N ILE A 507 -9.64 27.39 -17.00
CA ILE A 507 -10.33 26.70 -18.08
C ILE A 507 -9.96 25.24 -18.06
N ILE A 508 -10.96 24.36 -18.18
CA ILE A 508 -10.78 22.92 -18.37
C ILE A 508 -11.22 22.55 -19.78
N ILE A 509 -10.31 21.98 -20.56
CA ILE A 509 -10.59 21.49 -21.90
C ILE A 509 -10.93 19.99 -21.80
N ALA A 510 -12.19 19.64 -22.05
CA ALA A 510 -12.75 18.30 -21.94
C ALA A 510 -13.53 17.89 -23.19
N CYS A 511 -13.16 18.40 -24.36
CA CYS A 511 -13.86 18.22 -25.63
C CYS A 511 -13.79 16.79 -26.21
N GLY A 512 -13.01 15.88 -25.59
CA GLY A 512 -12.93 14.49 -25.98
C GLY A 512 -12.15 14.24 -27.29
N ALA A 513 -12.17 12.98 -27.75
CA ALA A 513 -11.52 12.54 -28.99
C ALA A 513 -12.57 12.19 -30.05
N HIS A 514 -12.70 13.01 -31.10
CA HIS A 514 -13.74 12.89 -32.14
C HIS A 514 -13.22 12.20 -33.42
N LYS A 515 -11.89 12.11 -33.58
CA LYS A 515 -11.30 11.39 -34.73
C LYS A 515 -11.05 9.94 -34.36
N PRO A 516 -11.79 8.98 -34.92
CA PRO A 516 -11.54 7.57 -34.67
C PRO A 516 -10.20 7.16 -35.32
N ARG A 517 -9.49 6.25 -34.67
CA ARG A 517 -8.30 5.62 -35.28
C ARG A 517 -8.78 4.63 -36.33
N ARG A 518 -8.34 4.84 -37.59
CA ARG A 518 -8.61 3.91 -38.68
C ARG A 518 -7.45 2.93 -38.81
N LEU A 519 -7.78 1.68 -39.10
CA LEU A 519 -6.78 0.66 -39.45
C LEU A 519 -6.55 0.74 -40.95
N GLU A 520 -5.28 0.67 -41.35
CA GLU A 520 -4.89 0.65 -42.78
C GLU A 520 -4.66 -0.79 -43.22
N PHE A 521 -5.50 -1.27 -44.10
CA PHE A 521 -5.41 -2.57 -44.78
C PHE A 521 -6.13 -2.50 -46.11
N PRO A 522 -5.86 -3.39 -47.10
CA PRO A 522 -6.57 -3.41 -48.37
C PRO A 522 -8.09 -3.55 -48.17
N GLY A 523 -8.88 -2.58 -48.70
CA GLY A 523 -10.33 -2.53 -48.49
C GLY A 523 -10.79 -1.70 -47.26
N SER A 524 -9.87 -1.09 -46.52
CA SER A 524 -10.22 -0.26 -45.34
C SER A 524 -11.04 0.98 -45.68
N GLU A 525 -10.98 1.43 -46.95
CA GLU A 525 -11.79 2.53 -47.50
C GLU A 525 -13.30 2.24 -47.49
N HIS A 526 -13.69 0.97 -47.47
CA HIS A 526 -15.07 0.52 -47.42
C HIS A 526 -15.60 0.33 -45.97
N THR A 527 -14.75 0.58 -44.98
CA THR A 527 -15.15 0.41 -43.57
C THR A 527 -15.77 1.68 -43.00
N ILE A 528 -16.74 1.49 -42.11
CA ILE A 528 -17.26 2.50 -41.20
C ILE A 528 -16.68 2.25 -39.82
N THR A 529 -16.30 3.30 -39.07
CA THR A 529 -15.82 3.12 -37.71
C THR A 529 -16.98 2.88 -36.74
N ALA A 530 -16.73 2.14 -35.66
CA ALA A 530 -17.73 1.90 -34.63
C ALA A 530 -18.32 3.21 -34.07
N TYR A 531 -17.49 4.25 -33.91
CA TYR A 531 -17.92 5.57 -33.46
C TYR A 531 -18.94 6.20 -34.43
N GLU A 532 -18.64 6.22 -35.70
CA GLU A 532 -19.52 6.76 -36.75
C GLU A 532 -20.83 5.96 -36.84
N PHE A 533 -20.73 4.63 -36.78
CA PHE A 533 -21.89 3.75 -36.85
C PHE A 533 -22.84 3.94 -35.66
N LEU A 534 -22.34 3.81 -34.42
CA LEU A 534 -23.16 3.94 -33.21
C LEU A 534 -23.76 5.36 -33.07
N LYS A 535 -23.01 6.40 -33.45
CA LYS A 535 -23.53 7.77 -33.48
C LYS A 535 -24.69 7.91 -34.48
N MET A 536 -24.56 7.30 -35.66
CA MET A 536 -25.62 7.30 -36.68
C MET A 536 -26.88 6.57 -36.18
N ILE A 537 -26.71 5.40 -35.53
CA ILE A 537 -27.83 4.65 -34.93
C ILE A 537 -28.53 5.48 -33.87
N ASN A 538 -27.81 6.10 -32.93
CA ASN A 538 -28.41 6.90 -31.86
C ASN A 538 -29.11 8.17 -32.39
N GLN A 539 -28.74 8.66 -33.57
CA GLN A 539 -29.45 9.73 -34.27
C GLN A 539 -30.71 9.26 -35.02
N GLY A 540 -31.04 7.97 -34.94
CA GLY A 540 -32.19 7.39 -35.67
C GLY A 540 -31.92 7.10 -37.14
N LYS A 541 -30.68 7.17 -37.61
CA LYS A 541 -30.29 6.94 -39.01
C LYS A 541 -29.80 5.49 -39.19
N LYS A 542 -30.64 4.51 -38.90
CA LYS A 542 -30.30 3.10 -39.00
C LYS A 542 -30.20 2.67 -40.48
N PRO A 543 -29.03 2.17 -40.94
CA PRO A 543 -28.90 1.69 -42.31
C PRO A 543 -29.71 0.39 -42.53
N ASP A 544 -30.26 0.21 -43.71
CA ASP A 544 -30.86 -1.07 -44.08
C ASP A 544 -29.76 -2.09 -44.44
N LEU A 545 -29.58 -3.04 -43.55
CA LEU A 545 -28.60 -4.11 -43.70
C LEU A 545 -29.22 -5.47 -44.03
N THR A 546 -30.53 -5.47 -44.38
CA THR A 546 -31.25 -6.70 -44.69
C THR A 546 -30.57 -7.48 -45.83
N GLY A 547 -30.28 -8.74 -45.60
CA GLY A 547 -29.64 -9.65 -46.55
C GLY A 547 -28.14 -9.37 -46.81
N LYS A 548 -27.51 -8.41 -46.12
CA LYS A 548 -26.10 -8.13 -46.26
C LYS A 548 -25.25 -8.96 -45.27
N LYS A 549 -24.05 -9.33 -45.71
CA LYS A 549 -23.04 -9.96 -44.86
C LYS A 549 -22.17 -8.86 -44.20
N ILE A 550 -22.18 -8.80 -42.91
CA ILE A 550 -21.43 -7.79 -42.12
C ILE A 550 -20.25 -8.45 -41.44
N LEU A 551 -19.09 -7.83 -41.56
CA LEU A 551 -17.89 -8.20 -40.81
C LEU A 551 -17.59 -7.12 -39.78
N VAL A 552 -17.54 -7.50 -38.50
CA VAL A 552 -17.10 -6.63 -37.40
C VAL A 552 -15.67 -6.97 -37.07
N ILE A 553 -14.76 -5.98 -37.17
CA ILE A 553 -13.35 -6.14 -36.82
C ILE A 553 -13.14 -5.67 -35.38
N GLY A 554 -12.92 -6.62 -34.48
CA GLY A 554 -12.73 -6.43 -33.04
C GLY A 554 -13.89 -6.97 -32.22
N ALA A 555 -13.57 -7.82 -31.24
CA ALA A 555 -14.54 -8.51 -30.37
C ALA A 555 -14.57 -7.93 -28.93
N GLY A 556 -14.13 -6.69 -28.74
CA GLY A 556 -14.29 -5.97 -27.46
C GLY A 556 -15.71 -5.43 -27.28
N ASN A 557 -15.99 -4.79 -26.14
CA ASN A 557 -17.32 -4.28 -25.79
C ASN A 557 -17.94 -3.42 -26.89
N VAL A 558 -17.16 -2.54 -27.54
CA VAL A 558 -17.65 -1.70 -28.64
C VAL A 558 -18.01 -2.53 -29.88
N GLY A 559 -17.22 -3.57 -30.20
CA GLY A 559 -17.53 -4.48 -31.29
C GLY A 559 -18.80 -5.29 -31.03
N MET A 560 -19.04 -5.67 -29.78
CA MET A 560 -20.28 -6.35 -29.37
C MET A 560 -21.50 -5.41 -29.50
N ASP A 561 -21.37 -4.15 -29.08
CA ASP A 561 -22.43 -3.14 -29.24
C ASP A 561 -22.76 -2.94 -30.73
N VAL A 562 -21.74 -2.82 -31.58
CA VAL A 562 -21.94 -2.69 -33.05
C VAL A 562 -22.61 -3.92 -33.65
N ALA A 563 -22.27 -5.12 -33.19
CA ALA A 563 -22.85 -6.36 -33.70
C ALA A 563 -24.29 -6.58 -33.22
N SER A 564 -24.67 -5.98 -32.09
CA SER A 564 -26.00 -6.07 -31.49
C SER A 564 -27.01 -5.14 -32.17
N GLU A 565 -26.58 -3.96 -32.62
CA GLU A 565 -27.41 -2.97 -33.33
C GLU A 565 -27.66 -3.34 -34.78
#